data_0b0d8cce310b3204f8c731ebd0344a17
#
_entry.id   0b0d8cce310b3204f8c731ebd0344a17
#
_cell.length_a   1.000
_cell.length_b   1.000
_cell.length_c   1.000
_cell.angle_alpha   90.00
_cell.angle_beta   90.00
_cell.angle_gamma   90.00
#
_symmetry.space_group_name_H-M   'P 1'
#
loop_
_entity.id
_entity.type
_entity.pdbx_description
1 polymer ?
#
loop_
_entity_poly.entity_id
_entity_poly.type
_entity_poly.pdbx_seq_one_letter_code
_entity_poly.pdbx_strand_id
1 'polypeptide(L)'
;MKFFTKKRIVLFLLFIFPLMCFLLLSTGINNAAKLPIYGENTLDISIVDSTKTLKNKVSLICFLGGDIANNKGGVFNLNQNIYKKFIEHNDFQIIAIYPKGTDKEVLSFKKELGAFTDMAKWKFTAGSRENINTFFDSFNTNTS
;
A
#
# COMPACT_ATOMS: atom_id res chain seq x y z
N MET A 1 60.68 -11.16 -7.43
CA MET A 1 59.33 -11.15 -8.03
C MET A 1 58.71 -9.75 -7.87
N LYS A 2 58.77 -8.90 -8.92
CA LYS A 2 58.13 -7.59 -8.95
C LYS A 2 56.89 -7.69 -9.86
N PHE A 3 55.82 -8.38 -9.39
CA PHE A 3 54.62 -8.57 -10.18
C PHE A 3 53.67 -7.36 -10.15
N PHE A 4 53.89 -6.39 -9.28
CA PHE A 4 53.01 -5.22 -9.12
C PHE A 4 53.75 -3.94 -9.57
N THR A 5 53.61 -3.58 -10.84
CA THR A 5 53.94 -2.22 -11.30
C THR A 5 52.81 -1.27 -10.87
N LYS A 6 53.15 -0.01 -10.51
CA LYS A 6 52.19 1.03 -10.10
C LYS A 6 51.01 1.15 -11.09
N LYS A 7 51.27 1.00 -12.40
CA LYS A 7 50.23 1.02 -13.46
C LYS A 7 49.22 -0.12 -13.34
N ARG A 8 49.67 -1.34 -12.99
CA ARG A 8 48.79 -2.50 -12.84
C ARG A 8 47.92 -2.39 -11.58
N ILE A 9 48.47 -1.81 -10.51
CA ILE A 9 47.70 -1.56 -9.27
C ILE A 9 46.61 -0.56 -9.57
N VAL A 10 46.88 0.55 -10.25
CA VAL A 10 45.89 1.58 -10.58
C VAL A 10 44.80 0.98 -11.51
N LEU A 11 45.21 0.18 -12.51
CA LEU A 11 44.23 -0.45 -13.41
C LEU A 11 43.32 -1.45 -12.67
N PHE A 12 43.88 -2.24 -11.76
CA PHE A 12 43.16 -3.19 -10.93
C PHE A 12 42.16 -2.48 -10.02
N LEU A 13 42.61 -1.39 -9.39
CA LEU A 13 41.75 -0.57 -8.50
C LEU A 13 40.62 0.09 -9.30
N LEU A 14 40.89 0.57 -10.51
CA LEU A 14 39.90 1.21 -11.38
C LEU A 14 38.78 0.24 -11.81
N PHE A 15 39.10 -1.05 -12.01
CA PHE A 15 38.09 -2.06 -12.38
C PHE A 15 37.39 -2.70 -11.19
N ILE A 16 38.10 -2.95 -10.10
CA ILE A 16 37.55 -3.64 -8.95
C ILE A 16 36.68 -2.69 -8.11
N PHE A 17 37.05 -1.42 -7.99
CA PHE A 17 36.28 -0.45 -7.21
C PHE A 17 34.84 -0.32 -7.69
N PRO A 18 34.52 -0.08 -8.98
CA PRO A 18 33.13 -0.01 -9.43
C PRO A 18 32.39 -1.34 -9.28
N LEU A 19 33.07 -2.48 -9.47
CA LEU A 19 32.48 -3.80 -9.26
C LEU A 19 32.11 -4.02 -7.79
N MET A 20 32.99 -3.63 -6.88
CA MET A 20 32.75 -3.72 -5.43
C MET A 20 31.61 -2.77 -4.99
N CYS A 21 31.55 -1.56 -5.52
CA CYS A 21 30.43 -0.64 -5.30
C CYS A 21 29.12 -1.22 -5.81
N PHE A 22 29.12 -1.84 -6.99
CA PHE A 22 27.93 -2.49 -7.54
C PHE A 22 27.45 -3.65 -6.66
N LEU A 23 28.36 -4.49 -6.16
CA LEU A 23 28.02 -5.58 -5.25
C LEU A 23 27.46 -5.05 -3.91
N LEU A 24 28.07 -4.01 -3.34
CA LEU A 24 27.58 -3.39 -2.11
C LEU A 24 26.19 -2.77 -2.28
N LEU A 25 25.93 -2.08 -3.40
CA LEU A 25 24.62 -1.52 -3.70
C LEU A 25 23.59 -2.63 -3.98
N SER A 26 23.98 -3.69 -4.68
CA SER A 26 23.09 -4.83 -4.97
C SER A 26 22.69 -5.58 -3.70
N THR A 27 23.59 -5.74 -2.73
CA THR A 27 23.25 -6.35 -1.43
C THR A 27 22.38 -5.44 -0.57
N GLY A 28 22.52 -4.10 -0.70
CA GLY A 28 21.68 -3.12 -0.01
C GLY A 28 20.22 -3.14 -0.47
N ILE A 29 19.97 -3.44 -1.74
CA ILE A 29 18.59 -3.49 -2.31
C ILE A 29 17.80 -4.68 -1.74
N ASN A 30 18.45 -5.75 -1.34
CA ASN A 30 17.79 -6.93 -0.77
C ASN A 30 17.43 -6.81 0.74
N ASN A 31 17.89 -5.75 1.39
CA ASN A 31 17.48 -5.40 2.75
C ASN A 31 16.24 -4.49 2.75
N ALA A 32 15.22 -4.84 1.97
CA ALA A 32 13.91 -4.26 2.14
C ALA A 32 13.50 -4.52 3.60
N ALA A 33 13.36 -3.47 4.39
CA ALA A 33 12.96 -3.56 5.78
C ALA A 33 11.67 -4.40 5.83
N LYS A 34 11.70 -5.54 6.52
CA LYS A 34 10.49 -6.31 6.76
C LYS A 34 9.56 -5.40 7.54
N LEU A 35 8.43 -5.06 6.93
CA LEU A 35 7.42 -4.28 7.61
C LEU A 35 6.98 -5.04 8.87
N PRO A 36 6.90 -4.37 10.02
CA PRO A 36 6.44 -5.02 11.24
C PRO A 36 4.99 -5.50 11.06
N ILE A 37 4.71 -6.69 11.56
CA ILE A 37 3.35 -7.22 11.62
C ILE A 37 2.73 -6.67 12.90
N TYR A 38 1.74 -5.79 12.77
CA TYR A 38 1.07 -5.15 13.91
C TYR A 38 -0.11 -5.97 14.46
N GLY A 39 -0.67 -6.91 13.68
CA GLY A 39 -1.77 -7.76 14.11
C GLY A 39 -1.84 -9.04 13.29
N GLU A 40 -1.98 -10.19 13.98
CA GLU A 40 -2.09 -11.50 13.32
C GLU A 40 -3.55 -11.94 13.14
N ASN A 41 -4.49 -11.34 13.90
CA ASN A 41 -5.89 -11.76 13.98
C ASN A 41 -6.86 -10.63 13.64
N THR A 42 -6.66 -9.96 12.50
CA THR A 42 -7.62 -8.98 12.00
C THR A 42 -8.90 -9.67 11.53
N LEU A 43 -10.05 -9.06 11.83
CA LEU A 43 -11.34 -9.54 11.33
C LEU A 43 -11.40 -9.43 9.80
N ASP A 44 -12.20 -10.28 9.17
CA ASP A 44 -12.46 -10.13 7.73
C ASP A 44 -13.46 -8.98 7.51
N ILE A 45 -13.34 -8.29 6.38
CA ILE A 45 -14.27 -7.22 5.95
C ILE A 45 -15.73 -7.71 5.85
N SER A 46 -15.96 -9.00 5.84
CA SER A 46 -17.29 -9.62 5.85
C SER A 46 -18.15 -9.19 7.04
N ILE A 47 -17.54 -8.72 8.15
CA ILE A 47 -18.29 -8.14 9.28
C ILE A 47 -18.96 -6.81 8.91
N VAL A 48 -18.39 -6.07 7.97
CA VAL A 48 -18.93 -4.80 7.45
C VAL A 48 -19.85 -5.07 6.26
N ASP A 49 -19.43 -5.93 5.35
CA ASP A 49 -20.16 -6.32 4.13
C ASP A 49 -19.88 -7.79 3.80
N SER A 50 -20.87 -8.64 4.03
CA SER A 50 -20.79 -10.10 3.83
C SER A 50 -20.47 -10.54 2.40
N THR A 51 -20.58 -9.64 1.42
CA THR A 51 -20.27 -9.93 0.01
C THR A 51 -18.80 -9.79 -0.33
N LYS A 52 -17.96 -9.32 0.61
CA LYS A 52 -16.55 -9.01 0.40
C LYS A 52 -15.65 -9.83 1.33
N THR A 53 -14.43 -10.06 0.89
CA THR A 53 -13.43 -10.79 1.68
C THR A 53 -12.03 -10.24 1.44
N LEU A 54 -11.17 -10.37 2.47
CA LEU A 54 -9.74 -10.06 2.41
C LEU A 54 -8.90 -11.30 2.08
N LYS A 55 -9.47 -12.50 2.13
CA LYS A 55 -8.75 -13.76 1.95
C LYS A 55 -8.04 -13.82 0.59
N ASN A 56 -6.79 -14.27 0.61
CA ASN A 56 -5.95 -14.43 -0.58
C ASN A 56 -5.76 -13.15 -1.41
N LYS A 57 -5.83 -11.97 -0.76
CA LYS A 57 -5.65 -10.67 -1.41
C LYS A 57 -4.79 -9.75 -0.57
N VAL A 58 -3.96 -8.98 -1.25
CA VAL A 58 -3.30 -7.81 -0.68
C VAL A 58 -4.32 -6.68 -0.70
N SER A 59 -4.84 -6.36 0.47
CA SER A 59 -5.93 -5.39 0.61
C SER A 59 -5.45 -4.13 1.32
N LEU A 60 -5.60 -3.00 0.66
CA LEU A 60 -5.41 -1.70 1.30
C LEU A 60 -6.74 -1.21 1.83
N ILE A 61 -6.83 -0.99 3.13
CA ILE A 61 -8.05 -0.52 3.77
C ILE A 61 -7.99 1.00 3.93
N CYS A 62 -9.03 1.67 3.47
CA CYS A 62 -9.18 3.12 3.56
C CYS A 62 -10.50 3.45 4.27
N PHE A 63 -10.43 4.09 5.43
CA PHE A 63 -11.61 4.58 6.15
C PHE A 63 -11.89 6.02 5.70
N LEU A 64 -13.00 6.23 4.97
CA LEU A 64 -13.37 7.55 4.45
C LEU A 64 -13.97 8.47 5.53
N GLY A 65 -14.48 7.87 6.61
CA GLY A 65 -15.19 8.63 7.65
C GLY A 65 -16.53 9.21 7.17
N GLY A 66 -17.09 10.08 7.98
CA GLY A 66 -18.36 10.78 7.66
C GLY A 66 -18.17 12.07 6.85
N ASP A 67 -16.96 12.61 6.81
CA ASP A 67 -16.60 13.83 6.07
C ASP A 67 -15.68 13.50 4.88
N ILE A 68 -16.29 13.01 3.82
CA ILE A 68 -15.60 12.57 2.62
C ILE A 68 -14.94 13.76 1.90
N ALA A 69 -15.52 14.94 1.97
CA ALA A 69 -15.02 16.13 1.31
C ALA A 69 -13.60 16.50 1.80
N ASN A 70 -13.38 16.45 3.11
CA ASN A 70 -12.09 16.75 3.71
C ASN A 70 -11.05 15.61 3.51
N ASN A 71 -11.51 14.38 3.32
CA ASN A 71 -10.64 13.21 3.16
C ASN A 71 -10.23 12.92 1.70
N LYS A 72 -10.80 13.63 0.72
CA LYS A 72 -10.51 13.44 -0.72
C LYS A 72 -9.02 13.46 -1.04
N GLY A 73 -8.28 14.43 -0.52
CA GLY A 73 -6.85 14.60 -0.80
C GLY A 73 -6.02 13.37 -0.47
N GLY A 74 -6.29 12.73 0.68
CA GLY A 74 -5.62 11.49 1.08
C GLY A 74 -5.89 10.34 0.10
N VAL A 75 -7.14 10.20 -0.34
CA VAL A 75 -7.52 9.13 -1.29
C VAL A 75 -6.92 9.38 -2.68
N PHE A 76 -6.88 10.62 -3.16
CA PHE A 76 -6.19 10.94 -4.42
C PHE A 76 -4.69 10.67 -4.34
N ASN A 77 -4.03 11.01 -3.22
CA ASN A 77 -2.63 10.68 -2.99
C ASN A 77 -2.39 9.17 -3.01
N LEU A 78 -3.24 8.40 -2.33
CA LEU A 78 -3.19 6.94 -2.31
C LEU A 78 -3.36 6.36 -3.72
N ASN A 79 -4.30 6.90 -4.49
CA ASN A 79 -4.50 6.50 -5.88
C ASN A 79 -3.27 6.75 -6.75
N GLN A 80 -2.63 7.92 -6.64
CA GLN A 80 -1.46 8.26 -7.46
C GLN A 80 -0.20 7.47 -7.04
N ASN A 81 0.03 7.33 -5.73
CA ASN A 81 1.29 6.80 -5.23
C ASN A 81 1.29 5.27 -5.06
N ILE A 82 0.12 4.67 -4.84
CA ILE A 82 0.00 3.23 -4.57
C ILE A 82 -0.82 2.55 -5.65
N TYR A 83 -2.09 2.94 -5.84
CA TYR A 83 -2.99 2.22 -6.74
C TYR A 83 -2.44 2.05 -8.15
N LYS A 84 -1.96 3.11 -8.77
CA LYS A 84 -1.39 3.07 -10.13
C LYS A 84 -0.17 2.16 -10.27
N LYS A 85 0.56 1.91 -9.18
CA LYS A 85 1.73 1.01 -9.19
C LYS A 85 1.34 -0.46 -9.08
N PHE A 86 0.22 -0.75 -8.41
CA PHE A 86 -0.20 -2.11 -8.08
C PHE A 86 -1.45 -2.58 -8.82
N ILE A 87 -2.02 -1.76 -9.70
CA ILE A 87 -3.26 -2.08 -10.44
C ILE A 87 -3.15 -3.35 -11.28
N GLU A 88 -1.95 -3.66 -11.80
CA GLU A 88 -1.71 -4.85 -12.63
C GLU A 88 -1.68 -6.16 -11.82
N HIS A 89 -1.50 -6.08 -10.49
CA HIS A 89 -1.50 -7.27 -9.65
C HIS A 89 -2.92 -7.79 -9.41
N ASN A 90 -3.18 -9.05 -9.78
CA ASN A 90 -4.51 -9.64 -9.71
C ASN A 90 -5.04 -9.83 -8.29
N ASP A 91 -4.16 -10.00 -7.33
CA ASP A 91 -4.45 -10.18 -5.91
C ASP A 91 -4.58 -8.87 -5.14
N PHE A 92 -4.29 -7.71 -5.77
CA PHE A 92 -4.39 -6.40 -5.14
C PHE A 92 -5.82 -5.84 -5.20
N GLN A 93 -6.25 -5.22 -4.10
CA GLN A 93 -7.51 -4.46 -4.03
C GLN A 93 -7.40 -3.29 -3.04
N ILE A 94 -8.20 -2.25 -3.26
CA ILE A 94 -8.44 -1.19 -2.28
C ILE A 94 -9.88 -1.26 -1.82
N ILE A 95 -10.08 -1.26 -0.51
CA ILE A 95 -11.41 -1.26 0.10
C ILE A 95 -11.61 0.07 0.83
N ALA A 96 -12.51 0.88 0.31
CA ALA A 96 -12.89 2.16 0.89
C ALA A 96 -14.17 1.97 1.72
N ILE A 97 -14.04 2.10 3.03
CA ILE A 97 -15.12 1.89 3.99
C ILE A 97 -15.72 3.25 4.39
N TYR A 98 -17.03 3.33 4.38
CA TYR A 98 -17.76 4.54 4.74
C TYR A 98 -19.04 4.22 5.55
N PRO A 99 -19.50 5.14 6.41
CA PRO A 99 -20.73 4.93 7.17
C PRO A 99 -21.97 4.99 6.27
N LYS A 100 -22.96 4.15 6.55
CA LYS A 100 -24.28 4.23 5.90
C LYS A 100 -24.86 5.63 6.08
N GLY A 101 -25.52 6.14 5.04
CA GLY A 101 -26.11 7.48 5.01
C GLY A 101 -25.27 8.54 4.28
N THR A 102 -24.01 8.24 3.94
CA THR A 102 -23.13 9.12 3.13
C THR A 102 -23.02 8.67 1.66
N ASP A 103 -23.99 7.90 1.21
CA ASP A 103 -23.95 7.28 -0.13
C ASP A 103 -23.91 8.29 -1.27
N LYS A 104 -24.57 9.46 -1.11
CA LYS A 104 -24.59 10.53 -2.13
C LYS A 104 -23.21 11.15 -2.30
N GLU A 105 -22.55 11.48 -1.20
CA GLU A 105 -21.18 12.03 -1.17
C GLU A 105 -20.19 11.03 -1.75
N VAL A 106 -20.31 9.75 -1.40
CA VAL A 106 -19.49 8.67 -1.96
C VAL A 106 -19.71 8.52 -3.45
N LEU A 107 -20.96 8.61 -3.93
CA LEU A 107 -21.25 8.51 -5.36
C LEU A 107 -20.61 9.65 -6.16
N SER A 108 -20.69 10.89 -5.63
CA SER A 108 -20.02 12.04 -6.22
C SER A 108 -18.51 11.86 -6.24
N PHE A 109 -17.94 11.40 -5.12
CA PHE A 109 -16.52 11.13 -4.98
C PHE A 109 -16.03 10.02 -5.93
N LYS A 110 -16.80 8.93 -6.08
CA LYS A 110 -16.51 7.86 -7.06
C LYS A 110 -16.42 8.38 -8.49
N LYS A 111 -17.32 9.30 -8.88
CA LYS A 111 -17.29 9.92 -10.20
C LYS A 111 -16.04 10.77 -10.39
N GLU A 112 -15.69 11.57 -9.38
CA GLU A 112 -14.46 12.37 -9.43
C GLU A 112 -13.22 11.48 -9.56
N LEU A 113 -13.08 10.47 -8.71
CA LEU A 113 -11.95 9.55 -8.73
C LEU A 113 -11.86 8.76 -10.05
N GLY A 114 -12.99 8.29 -10.56
CA GLY A 114 -13.09 7.55 -11.81
C GLY A 114 -12.73 8.36 -13.06
N ALA A 115 -12.75 9.70 -12.98
CA ALA A 115 -12.25 10.57 -14.06
C ALA A 115 -10.71 10.54 -14.18
N PHE A 116 -10.00 10.11 -13.12
CA PHE A 116 -8.53 10.10 -13.08
C PHE A 116 -7.93 8.70 -13.13
N THR A 117 -8.73 7.66 -12.93
CA THR A 117 -8.22 6.29 -12.84
C THR A 117 -9.28 5.25 -13.16
N ASP A 118 -8.84 4.08 -13.63
CA ASP A 118 -9.69 2.88 -13.66
C ASP A 118 -10.03 2.45 -12.23
N MET A 119 -11.30 2.15 -11.97
CA MET A 119 -11.83 1.80 -10.65
C MET A 119 -11.94 0.28 -10.41
N ALA A 120 -11.38 -0.56 -11.28
CA ALA A 120 -11.55 -2.01 -11.27
C ALA A 120 -11.16 -2.68 -9.94
N LYS A 121 -10.11 -2.18 -9.27
CA LYS A 121 -9.63 -2.72 -7.99
C LYS A 121 -10.16 -1.96 -6.77
N TRP A 122 -10.89 -0.86 -6.97
CA TRP A 122 -11.52 -0.11 -5.90
C TRP A 122 -12.86 -0.76 -5.51
N LYS A 123 -13.02 -1.04 -4.23
CA LYS A 123 -14.25 -1.57 -3.65
C LYS A 123 -14.75 -0.62 -2.56
N PHE A 124 -15.92 -0.07 -2.78
CA PHE A 124 -16.57 0.79 -1.80
C PHE A 124 -17.54 -0.03 -0.96
N THR A 125 -17.52 0.17 0.34
CA THR A 125 -18.24 -0.65 1.31
C THR A 125 -18.91 0.25 2.34
N ALA A 126 -20.25 0.24 2.36
CA ALA A 126 -21.05 0.90 3.37
C ALA A 126 -21.23 0.00 4.60
N GLY A 127 -20.95 0.51 5.80
CA GLY A 127 -21.16 -0.21 7.04
C GLY A 127 -21.93 0.58 8.08
N SER A 128 -22.50 -0.12 9.09
CA SER A 128 -22.93 0.54 10.31
C SER A 128 -21.71 1.07 11.06
N ARG A 129 -21.89 2.13 11.85
CA ARG A 129 -20.78 2.67 12.66
C ARG A 129 -20.21 1.62 13.61
N GLU A 130 -21.06 0.78 14.18
CA GLU A 130 -20.67 -0.30 15.07
C GLU A 130 -19.76 -1.31 14.37
N ASN A 131 -20.18 -1.84 13.21
CA ASN A 131 -19.39 -2.80 12.44
C ASN A 131 -18.05 -2.22 11.96
N ILE A 132 -18.06 -0.94 11.55
CA ILE A 132 -16.84 -0.24 11.12
C ILE A 132 -15.87 -0.10 12.29
N ASN A 133 -16.35 0.30 13.48
CA ASN A 133 -15.51 0.41 14.67
C ASN A 133 -14.97 -0.95 15.10
N THR A 134 -15.82 -1.98 15.16
CA THR A 134 -15.39 -3.35 15.48
C THR A 134 -14.30 -3.85 14.51
N PHE A 135 -14.47 -3.57 13.23
CA PHE A 135 -13.46 -3.91 12.23
C PHE A 135 -12.17 -3.10 12.41
N PHE A 136 -12.27 -1.79 12.64
CA PHE A 136 -11.13 -0.91 12.91
C PHE A 136 -10.34 -1.34 14.14
N ASP A 137 -11.02 -1.64 15.24
CA ASP A 137 -10.41 -2.06 16.50
C ASP A 137 -9.65 -3.40 16.37
N SER A 138 -10.05 -4.24 15.40
CA SER A 138 -9.37 -5.51 15.13
C SER A 138 -7.94 -5.35 14.60
N PHE A 139 -7.57 -4.16 14.10
CA PHE A 139 -6.20 -3.89 13.64
C PHE A 139 -5.21 -3.61 14.78
N ASN A 140 -5.68 -3.50 16.03
CA ASN A 140 -4.83 -3.19 17.20
C ASN A 140 -3.90 -1.97 16.98
N THR A 141 -4.38 -0.98 16.24
CA THR A 141 -3.61 0.24 15.93
C THR A 141 -3.60 1.25 17.07
N ASN A 142 -4.04 0.88 18.27
CA ASN A 142 -3.92 1.71 19.45
C ASN A 142 -2.43 1.85 19.82
N THR A 143 -1.77 2.76 19.15
CA THR A 143 -0.52 3.33 19.61
C THR A 143 -0.87 4.30 20.73
N SER A 144 -0.78 3.83 21.98
CA SER A 144 -0.69 4.71 23.16
C SER A 144 0.50 5.62 23.03
#